data_b9389fa0ec293d3db5c76423ce7fa9c0
#
_entry.id   b9389fa0ec293d3db5c76423ce7fa9c0
#
_cell.length_a   1.000
_cell.length_b   1.000
_cell.length_c   1.000
_cell.angle_alpha   90.00
_cell.angle_beta   90.00
_cell.angle_gamma   90.00
#
_symmetry.space_group_name_H-M   'P 1'
#
loop_
_entity.id
_entity.type
_entity.pdbx_description
1 polymer ?
#
loop_
_entity_poly.entity_id
_entity_poly.type
_entity_poly.pdbx_seq_one_letter_code
_entity_poly.pdbx_strand_id
1 'polypeptide(L)'
;TYIREGNPEIKYMLICVGLALVYWLIFLRTKPIAHIRSTTPPEGITAGELGCRLTLSGGDLTMMVFTWAQLGYLLIQTDSGGKVLLHKRMDMGNERSLFENKIFALLFGSRQTVDATGYPYAKLSRKVSAIVPNERNMYRGVSGNMKIFRGLCCGAQIFCGVCVAMNMTSVRAIQILLSIILGAFGAVSGWLIQDMAYRTHLRGKLPMLIGAVCIALWVVLGLLCGQVWIPLLSAIGEFLLGYFAAYGGKRSDLGSYAAAQVLGFRRYAKKLPTEDVSRLMANDPDYFFNLAPFTLALGVINPFARAFGHRKLERCPYLVTRARNVQTAEEWAGILLDTADRMDEKLRQMQIDRWIPVRLRRRRK
;
A
#
# COMPACT_ATOMS: atom_id res chain seq x y z
N THR A 1 45.25 14.19 15.51
CA THR A 1 44.07 14.29 14.62
C THR A 1 44.41 13.61 13.32
N TYR A 2 44.09 12.31 13.23
CA TYR A 2 44.25 11.57 11.97
C TYR A 2 43.03 11.93 11.10
N ILE A 3 43.21 12.88 10.19
CA ILE A 3 42.26 13.12 9.11
C ILE A 3 42.45 11.96 8.15
N ARG A 4 41.56 10.96 8.20
CA ARG A 4 41.54 9.88 7.21
C ARG A 4 41.08 10.45 5.89
N GLU A 5 42.01 10.59 4.95
CA GLU A 5 41.71 11.02 3.60
C GLU A 5 40.86 10.00 2.88
N GLY A 6 39.56 10.26 2.81
CA GLY A 6 38.55 9.47 2.08
C GLY A 6 38.00 8.28 2.87
N ASN A 7 36.74 7.98 2.61
CA ASN A 7 36.05 6.75 3.09
C ASN A 7 36.00 5.73 1.94
N PRO A 8 36.96 4.80 1.85
CA PRO A 8 36.97 3.81 0.75
C PRO A 8 35.71 2.93 0.74
N GLU A 9 35.04 2.80 1.89
CA GLU A 9 33.80 2.05 2.05
C GLU A 9 32.63 2.64 1.24
N ILE A 10 32.64 3.94 0.93
CA ILE A 10 31.65 4.61 0.07
C ILE A 10 31.64 3.98 -1.32
N LYS A 11 32.80 3.53 -1.83
CA LYS A 11 32.86 2.84 -3.11
C LYS A 11 32.00 1.60 -3.15
N TYR A 12 31.99 0.80 -2.09
CA TYR A 12 31.18 -0.41 -2.00
C TYR A 12 29.68 -0.10 -1.93
N MET A 13 29.31 0.97 -1.20
CA MET A 13 27.93 1.46 -1.19
C MET A 13 27.47 1.86 -2.60
N LEU A 14 28.30 2.63 -3.32
CA LEU A 14 27.99 3.03 -4.69
C LEU A 14 27.95 1.85 -5.66
N ILE A 15 28.81 0.85 -5.49
CA ILE A 15 28.77 -0.40 -6.28
C ILE A 15 27.44 -1.12 -6.03
N CYS A 16 26.99 -1.26 -4.78
CA CYS A 16 25.70 -1.90 -4.46
C CYS A 16 24.53 -1.16 -5.09
N VAL A 17 24.50 0.19 -5.00
CA VAL A 17 23.48 1.02 -5.66
C VAL A 17 23.53 0.85 -7.17
N GLY A 18 24.73 0.86 -7.76
CA GLY A 18 24.92 0.64 -9.19
C GLY A 18 24.41 -0.73 -9.64
N LEU A 19 24.75 -1.78 -8.92
CA LEU A 19 24.28 -3.14 -9.19
C LEU A 19 22.75 -3.24 -9.06
N ALA A 20 22.16 -2.62 -8.02
CA ALA A 20 20.71 -2.57 -7.83
C ALA A 20 20.03 -1.84 -9.00
N LEU A 21 20.58 -0.71 -9.44
CA LEU A 21 20.05 0.04 -10.60
C LEU A 21 20.15 -0.76 -11.90
N VAL A 22 21.31 -1.40 -12.16
CA VAL A 22 21.48 -2.26 -13.33
C VAL A 22 20.50 -3.43 -13.28
N TYR A 23 20.36 -4.07 -12.14
CA TYR A 23 19.39 -5.16 -11.96
C TYR A 23 17.95 -4.69 -12.22
N TRP A 24 17.59 -3.51 -11.70
CA TRP A 24 16.28 -2.91 -11.94
C TRP A 24 16.05 -2.62 -13.42
N LEU A 25 17.03 -2.03 -14.10
CA LEU A 25 16.95 -1.72 -15.52
C LEU A 25 16.74 -2.96 -16.39
N ILE A 26 17.41 -4.07 -16.06
CA ILE A 26 17.35 -5.31 -16.86
C ILE A 26 16.08 -6.11 -16.55
N PHE A 27 15.76 -6.29 -15.28
CA PHE A 27 14.73 -7.25 -14.85
C PHE A 27 13.42 -6.62 -14.40
N LEU A 28 13.46 -5.39 -13.86
CA LEU A 28 12.33 -4.75 -13.22
C LEU A 28 11.80 -3.51 -13.95
N ARG A 29 12.57 -2.94 -14.88
CA ARG A 29 12.12 -1.77 -15.63
C ARG A 29 10.87 -2.10 -16.44
N THR A 30 9.80 -1.35 -16.19
CA THR A 30 8.58 -1.42 -16.99
C THR A 30 8.64 -0.46 -18.17
N LYS A 31 7.96 -0.82 -19.27
CA LYS A 31 7.70 0.15 -20.34
C LYS A 31 6.91 1.34 -19.78
N PRO A 32 7.14 2.57 -20.26
CA PRO A 32 6.33 3.70 -19.85
C PRO A 32 4.86 3.41 -20.10
N ILE A 33 4.03 3.74 -19.11
CA ILE A 33 2.59 3.50 -19.18
C ILE A 33 1.98 4.56 -20.11
N ALA A 34 1.26 4.12 -21.14
CA ALA A 34 0.56 5.00 -22.04
C ALA A 34 -0.47 5.88 -21.30
N HIS A 35 -0.67 7.10 -21.76
CA HIS A 35 -1.71 7.97 -21.23
C HIS A 35 -3.05 7.65 -21.88
N ILE A 36 -3.86 6.84 -21.19
CA ILE A 36 -5.24 6.56 -21.59
C ILE A 36 -6.17 7.46 -20.78
N ARG A 37 -7.17 8.03 -21.45
CA ARG A 37 -8.29 8.70 -20.79
C ARG A 37 -9.36 7.65 -20.52
N SER A 38 -9.64 7.35 -19.26
CA SER A 38 -10.74 6.47 -18.86
C SER A 38 -11.63 7.21 -17.86
N THR A 39 -12.90 7.31 -18.17
CA THR A 39 -13.91 7.91 -17.28
C THR A 39 -14.59 6.89 -16.39
N THR A 40 -14.42 5.60 -16.72
CA THR A 40 -14.97 4.46 -15.99
C THR A 40 -13.84 3.61 -15.39
N PRO A 41 -14.07 2.95 -14.25
CA PRO A 41 -13.14 1.96 -13.73
C PRO A 41 -13.00 0.79 -14.71
N PRO A 42 -11.91 0.02 -14.65
CA PRO A 42 -11.75 -1.19 -15.46
C PRO A 42 -12.89 -2.17 -15.17
N GLU A 43 -13.47 -2.70 -16.24
CA GLU A 43 -14.57 -3.67 -16.14
C GLU A 43 -14.10 -5.04 -15.66
N GLY A 44 -15.01 -5.80 -15.07
CA GLY A 44 -14.80 -7.19 -14.68
C GLY A 44 -13.90 -7.43 -13.47
N ILE A 45 -13.45 -6.38 -12.77
CA ILE A 45 -12.65 -6.47 -11.56
C ILE A 45 -13.24 -5.69 -10.42
N THR A 46 -12.87 -6.08 -9.20
CA THR A 46 -13.22 -5.32 -8.00
C THR A 46 -12.22 -4.20 -7.72
N ALA A 47 -12.64 -3.23 -6.91
CA ALA A 47 -11.74 -2.18 -6.42
C ALA A 47 -10.55 -2.78 -5.62
N GLY A 48 -10.73 -3.94 -4.98
CA GLY A 48 -9.67 -4.65 -4.26
C GLY A 48 -8.60 -5.27 -5.16
N GLU A 49 -8.87 -5.42 -6.45
CA GLU A 49 -7.90 -5.95 -7.43
C GLU A 49 -7.11 -4.87 -8.16
N LEU A 50 -7.46 -3.57 -7.99
CA LEU A 50 -6.77 -2.47 -8.66
C LEU A 50 -5.28 -2.40 -8.32
N GLY A 51 -4.92 -2.68 -7.07
CA GLY A 51 -3.54 -2.74 -6.62
C GLY A 51 -2.73 -3.80 -7.35
N CYS A 52 -3.34 -4.94 -7.66
CA CYS A 52 -2.71 -6.01 -8.43
C CYS A 52 -2.30 -5.53 -9.83
N ARG A 53 -3.13 -4.71 -10.48
CA ARG A 53 -2.83 -4.16 -11.81
C ARG A 53 -1.77 -3.07 -11.80
N LEU A 54 -1.59 -2.38 -10.67
CA LEU A 54 -0.60 -1.31 -10.55
C LEU A 54 0.76 -1.81 -10.07
N THR A 55 0.79 -2.66 -9.04
CA THR A 55 2.02 -2.97 -8.29
C THR A 55 2.23 -4.45 -8.01
N LEU A 56 1.43 -5.36 -8.58
CA LEU A 56 1.42 -6.79 -8.19
C LEU A 56 1.21 -7.03 -6.69
N SER A 57 0.58 -6.11 -5.99
CA SER A 57 0.14 -6.35 -4.63
C SER A 57 -0.97 -7.40 -4.62
N GLY A 58 -1.12 -8.14 -3.53
CA GLY A 58 -2.25 -9.03 -3.35
C GLY A 58 -3.57 -8.28 -3.29
N GLY A 59 -4.68 -9.00 -3.31
CA GLY A 59 -6.02 -8.43 -3.22
C GLY A 59 -6.26 -7.68 -1.91
N ASP A 60 -7.12 -6.68 -1.95
CA ASP A 60 -7.61 -5.93 -0.79
C ASP A 60 -9.05 -6.36 -0.49
N LEU A 61 -9.24 -7.18 0.55
CA LEU A 61 -10.56 -7.71 0.90
C LEU A 61 -11.56 -6.59 1.23
N THR A 62 -11.13 -5.55 1.94
CA THR A 62 -12.01 -4.45 2.32
C THR A 62 -12.54 -3.72 1.09
N MET A 63 -11.69 -3.46 0.10
CA MET A 63 -12.12 -2.86 -1.16
C MET A 63 -12.96 -3.80 -2.02
N MET A 64 -12.72 -5.11 -1.97
CA MET A 64 -13.59 -6.11 -2.60
C MET A 64 -14.99 -6.08 -1.98
N VAL A 65 -15.08 -6.03 -0.65
CA VAL A 65 -16.35 -5.93 0.09
C VAL A 65 -17.15 -4.69 -0.32
N PHE A 66 -16.50 -3.52 -0.42
CA PHE A 66 -17.17 -2.31 -0.91
C PHE A 66 -17.70 -2.47 -2.34
N THR A 67 -16.93 -3.11 -3.23
CA THR A 67 -17.41 -3.39 -4.59
C THR A 67 -18.58 -4.37 -4.59
N TRP A 68 -18.52 -5.44 -3.82
CA TRP A 68 -19.62 -6.39 -3.71
C TRP A 68 -20.88 -5.77 -3.10
N ALA A 69 -20.72 -4.83 -2.17
CA ALA A 69 -21.83 -4.06 -1.63
C ALA A 69 -22.46 -3.15 -2.70
N GLN A 70 -21.65 -2.44 -3.46
CA GLN A 70 -22.07 -1.60 -4.58
C GLN A 70 -22.80 -2.41 -5.66
N LEU A 71 -22.37 -3.65 -5.91
CA LEU A 71 -23.01 -4.57 -6.84
C LEU A 71 -24.26 -5.27 -6.26
N GLY A 72 -24.59 -5.07 -4.97
CA GLY A 72 -25.78 -5.58 -4.33
C GLY A 72 -25.65 -6.96 -3.69
N TYR A 73 -24.49 -7.61 -3.70
CA TYR A 73 -24.28 -8.94 -3.07
C TYR A 73 -24.38 -8.91 -1.54
N LEU A 74 -24.04 -7.79 -0.93
CA LEU A 74 -24.10 -7.62 0.52
C LEU A 74 -24.43 -6.17 0.90
N LEU A 75 -24.83 -5.99 2.17
CA LEU A 75 -25.05 -4.69 2.79
C LEU A 75 -24.01 -4.48 3.89
N ILE A 76 -23.45 -3.30 3.96
CA ILE A 76 -22.54 -2.89 5.03
C ILE A 76 -23.34 -2.09 6.06
N GLN A 77 -23.28 -2.47 7.33
CA GLN A 77 -23.94 -1.77 8.44
C GLN A 77 -22.90 -1.38 9.49
N THR A 78 -22.86 -0.09 9.83
CA THR A 78 -22.05 0.40 10.95
C THR A 78 -22.89 0.51 12.21
N ASP A 79 -22.37 -0.04 13.32
CA ASP A 79 -23.02 0.07 14.63
C ASP A 79 -22.43 1.20 15.46
N SER A 80 -23.17 1.65 16.49
CA SER A 80 -22.75 2.67 17.46
C SER A 80 -21.49 2.26 18.25
N GLY A 81 -21.28 0.96 18.44
CA GLY A 81 -20.11 0.39 19.10
C GLY A 81 -18.84 0.31 18.24
N GLY A 82 -18.85 0.90 17.02
CA GLY A 82 -17.71 0.85 16.10
C GLY A 82 -17.57 -0.44 15.31
N LYS A 83 -18.51 -1.40 15.47
CA LYS A 83 -18.52 -2.63 14.69
C LYS A 83 -19.05 -2.37 13.29
N VAL A 84 -18.51 -3.12 12.33
CA VAL A 84 -18.99 -3.14 10.94
C VAL A 84 -19.50 -4.54 10.64
N LEU A 85 -20.80 -4.64 10.38
CA LEU A 85 -21.48 -5.89 10.07
C LEU A 85 -21.74 -5.97 8.57
N LEU A 86 -21.46 -7.12 7.98
CA LEU A 86 -21.72 -7.43 6.59
C LEU A 86 -22.91 -8.39 6.53
N HIS A 87 -23.97 -7.95 5.89
CA HIS A 87 -25.18 -8.78 5.69
C HIS A 87 -25.23 -9.28 4.26
N LYS A 88 -25.20 -10.58 4.07
CA LYS A 88 -25.33 -11.23 2.77
C LYS A 88 -26.75 -11.00 2.22
N ARG A 89 -26.84 -10.51 0.98
CA ARG A 89 -28.14 -10.33 0.29
C ARG A 89 -28.41 -11.43 -0.72
N MET A 90 -27.39 -11.82 -1.47
CA MET A 90 -27.50 -12.87 -2.47
C MET A 90 -26.20 -13.68 -2.57
N ASP A 91 -26.28 -14.86 -3.16
CA ASP A 91 -25.11 -15.66 -3.50
C ASP A 91 -24.45 -15.11 -4.76
N MET A 92 -23.13 -15.21 -4.81
CA MET A 92 -22.37 -14.81 -5.98
C MET A 92 -22.45 -15.91 -7.04
N GLY A 93 -22.86 -15.55 -8.25
CA GLY A 93 -23.00 -16.48 -9.38
C GLY A 93 -21.73 -16.58 -10.25
N ASN A 94 -21.89 -17.20 -11.42
CA ASN A 94 -20.80 -17.39 -12.37
C ASN A 94 -20.40 -16.11 -13.15
N GLU A 95 -21.13 -15.02 -12.94
CA GLU A 95 -20.84 -13.69 -13.53
C GLU A 95 -19.57 -13.05 -12.94
N ARG A 96 -19.12 -13.56 -11.79
CA ARG A 96 -17.91 -13.09 -11.11
C ARG A 96 -16.78 -14.09 -11.21
N SER A 97 -15.55 -13.63 -11.04
CA SER A 97 -14.36 -14.47 -11.16
C SER A 97 -14.37 -15.60 -10.10
N LEU A 98 -13.75 -16.74 -10.44
CA LEU A 98 -13.58 -17.84 -9.48
C LEU A 98 -12.82 -17.41 -8.23
N PHE A 99 -11.94 -16.43 -8.33
CA PHE A 99 -11.23 -15.85 -7.20
C PHE A 99 -12.19 -15.16 -6.25
N GLU A 100 -13.06 -14.30 -6.78
CA GLU A 100 -14.06 -13.59 -5.98
C GLU A 100 -15.06 -14.55 -5.32
N ASN A 101 -15.57 -15.50 -6.09
CA ASN A 101 -16.48 -16.52 -5.58
C ASN A 101 -15.89 -17.30 -4.40
N LYS A 102 -14.64 -17.73 -4.49
CA LYS A 102 -13.94 -18.43 -3.40
C LYS A 102 -13.79 -17.56 -2.16
N ILE A 103 -13.41 -16.29 -2.33
CA ILE A 103 -13.23 -15.39 -1.19
C ILE A 103 -14.58 -15.06 -0.55
N PHE A 104 -15.61 -14.81 -1.34
CA PHE A 104 -16.97 -14.54 -0.85
C PHE A 104 -17.52 -15.73 -0.07
N ALA A 105 -17.35 -16.95 -0.58
CA ALA A 105 -17.72 -18.17 0.12
C ALA A 105 -16.91 -18.37 1.43
N LEU A 106 -15.62 -18.05 1.45
CA LEU A 106 -14.79 -18.09 2.66
C LEU A 106 -15.20 -17.04 3.69
N LEU A 107 -15.66 -15.86 3.23
CA LEU A 107 -16.11 -14.78 4.10
C LEU A 107 -17.40 -15.14 4.84
N PHE A 108 -18.39 -15.60 4.11
CA PHE A 108 -19.71 -15.88 4.68
C PHE A 108 -19.87 -17.33 5.17
N GLY A 109 -19.34 -18.31 4.44
CA GLY A 109 -19.63 -19.73 4.69
C GLY A 109 -21.15 -19.97 4.69
N SER A 110 -21.69 -20.52 5.78
CA SER A 110 -23.12 -20.69 6.00
C SER A 110 -23.77 -19.49 6.71
N ARG A 111 -23.01 -18.47 7.06
CA ARG A 111 -23.52 -17.32 7.85
C ARG A 111 -24.14 -16.27 6.95
N GLN A 112 -25.23 -15.66 7.41
CA GLN A 112 -25.87 -14.52 6.74
C GLN A 112 -25.24 -13.17 7.16
N THR A 113 -24.58 -13.14 8.33
CA THR A 113 -23.97 -11.92 8.87
C THR A 113 -22.56 -12.22 9.35
N VAL A 114 -21.63 -11.31 9.03
CA VAL A 114 -20.22 -11.40 9.42
C VAL A 114 -19.74 -10.08 10.01
N ASP A 115 -19.03 -10.16 11.13
CA ASP A 115 -18.35 -9.00 11.73
C ASP A 115 -17.01 -8.74 11.02
N ALA A 116 -16.94 -7.62 10.29
CA ALA A 116 -15.75 -7.22 9.55
C ALA A 116 -14.68 -6.55 10.44
N THR A 117 -14.96 -6.29 11.71
CA THR A 117 -13.98 -5.77 12.69
C THR A 117 -13.34 -6.89 13.50
N GLY A 118 -13.80 -8.13 13.30
CA GLY A 118 -13.34 -9.30 14.05
C GLY A 118 -12.02 -9.90 13.54
N TYR A 119 -11.42 -10.74 14.39
CA TYR A 119 -10.20 -11.49 14.07
C TYR A 119 -10.34 -12.43 12.85
N PRO A 120 -11.47 -13.14 12.65
CA PRO A 120 -11.67 -13.99 11.48
C PRO A 120 -11.57 -13.21 10.16
N TYR A 121 -12.17 -12.02 10.11
CA TYR A 121 -12.11 -11.14 8.94
C TYR A 121 -10.67 -10.70 8.66
N ALA A 122 -9.94 -10.22 9.68
CA ALA A 122 -8.55 -9.79 9.54
C ALA A 122 -7.64 -10.95 9.08
N LYS A 123 -7.89 -12.18 9.55
CA LYS A 123 -7.16 -13.37 9.11
C LYS A 123 -7.41 -13.68 7.63
N LEU A 124 -8.66 -13.56 7.18
CA LEU A 124 -9.02 -13.72 5.77
C LEU A 124 -8.40 -12.60 4.92
N SER A 125 -8.51 -11.35 5.34
CA SER A 125 -7.91 -10.19 4.66
C SER A 125 -6.39 -10.39 4.46
N ARG A 126 -5.69 -10.88 5.49
CA ARG A 126 -4.27 -11.22 5.38
C ARG A 126 -3.98 -12.32 4.36
N LYS A 127 -4.85 -13.34 4.26
CA LYS A 127 -4.70 -14.38 3.25
C LYS A 127 -4.92 -13.81 1.85
N VAL A 128 -5.95 -13.00 1.66
CA VAL A 128 -6.27 -12.36 0.38
C VAL A 128 -5.13 -11.44 -0.07
N SER A 129 -4.54 -10.69 0.85
CA SER A 129 -3.40 -9.81 0.54
C SER A 129 -2.12 -10.55 0.13
N ALA A 130 -2.04 -11.86 0.36
CA ALA A 130 -0.93 -12.69 -0.09
C ALA A 130 -1.18 -13.33 -1.48
N ILE A 131 -2.41 -13.27 -1.97
CA ILE A 131 -2.80 -13.88 -3.25
C ILE A 131 -2.86 -12.79 -4.32
N VAL A 132 -2.06 -12.94 -5.37
CA VAL A 132 -2.17 -12.11 -6.58
C VAL A 132 -3.16 -12.80 -7.50
N PRO A 133 -4.37 -12.26 -7.71
CA PRO A 133 -5.34 -12.90 -8.55
C PRO A 133 -4.87 -12.92 -10.00
N ASN A 134 -4.87 -14.07 -10.60
CA ASN A 134 -4.82 -14.49 -12.02
C ASN A 134 -4.08 -13.60 -13.05
N GLU A 135 -3.13 -12.77 -12.64
CA GLU A 135 -2.48 -11.78 -13.49
C GLU A 135 -1.08 -12.21 -13.96
N ARG A 136 -0.81 -13.53 -13.98
CA ARG A 136 0.46 -14.08 -14.47
C ARG A 136 0.83 -13.59 -15.88
N ASN A 137 -0.18 -13.30 -16.70
CA ASN A 137 0.03 -12.81 -18.06
C ASN A 137 0.37 -11.31 -18.13
N MET A 138 0.09 -10.53 -17.07
CA MET A 138 0.38 -9.10 -17.02
C MET A 138 1.82 -8.80 -16.63
N TYR A 139 2.48 -9.76 -15.96
CA TYR A 139 3.84 -9.58 -15.47
C TYR A 139 4.67 -10.82 -15.71
N ARG A 140 5.88 -10.64 -16.22
CA ARG A 140 6.83 -11.71 -16.48
C ARG A 140 7.88 -11.79 -15.36
N GLY A 141 7.77 -12.78 -14.47
CA GLY A 141 8.85 -13.20 -13.57
C GLY A 141 9.18 -12.32 -12.36
N VAL A 142 8.20 -11.63 -11.79
CA VAL A 142 8.43 -10.51 -10.86
C VAL A 142 8.73 -10.88 -9.39
N SER A 143 8.14 -11.94 -8.83
CA SER A 143 8.19 -12.16 -7.37
C SER A 143 9.58 -12.51 -6.82
N GLY A 144 10.37 -13.30 -7.55
CA GLY A 144 11.74 -13.66 -7.17
C GLY A 144 12.72 -12.52 -7.38
N ASN A 145 12.64 -11.86 -8.53
CA ASN A 145 13.53 -10.76 -8.90
C ASN A 145 13.36 -9.55 -7.99
N MET A 146 12.13 -9.29 -7.49
CA MET A 146 11.89 -8.21 -6.54
C MET A 146 12.59 -8.44 -5.20
N LYS A 147 12.62 -9.68 -4.71
CA LYS A 147 13.34 -10.01 -3.45
C LYS A 147 14.84 -9.83 -3.62
N ILE A 148 15.41 -10.24 -4.76
CA ILE A 148 16.83 -10.05 -5.07
C ILE A 148 17.16 -8.57 -5.14
N PHE A 149 16.36 -7.78 -5.85
CA PHE A 149 16.52 -6.33 -5.95
C PHE A 149 16.50 -5.66 -4.57
N ARG A 150 15.52 -5.98 -3.73
CA ARG A 150 15.43 -5.43 -2.38
C ARG A 150 16.62 -5.86 -1.51
N GLY A 151 17.12 -7.08 -1.68
CA GLY A 151 18.32 -7.54 -0.99
C GLY A 151 19.57 -6.77 -1.41
N LEU A 152 19.75 -6.51 -2.71
CA LEU A 152 20.87 -5.68 -3.23
C LEU A 152 20.80 -4.24 -2.67
N CYS A 153 19.60 -3.68 -2.59
CA CYS A 153 19.41 -2.36 -1.99
C CYS A 153 19.82 -2.34 -0.53
N CYS A 154 19.40 -3.32 0.28
CA CYS A 154 19.82 -3.43 1.69
C CYS A 154 21.35 -3.52 1.85
N GLY A 155 22.05 -4.07 0.86
CA GLY A 155 23.52 -4.08 0.83
C GLY A 155 24.12 -2.69 0.90
N ALA A 156 23.56 -1.70 0.21
CA ALA A 156 24.01 -0.32 0.27
C ALA A 156 23.91 0.27 1.69
N GLN A 157 22.83 -0.04 2.40
CA GLN A 157 22.62 0.43 3.77
C GLN A 157 23.54 -0.29 4.79
N ILE A 158 23.88 -1.56 4.55
CA ILE A 158 24.88 -2.28 5.34
C ILE A 158 26.23 -1.56 5.24
N PHE A 159 26.67 -1.22 4.03
CA PHE A 159 27.94 -0.50 3.85
C PHE A 159 27.89 0.93 4.42
N CYS A 160 26.73 1.59 4.40
CA CYS A 160 26.53 2.84 5.12
C CYS A 160 26.79 2.66 6.63
N GLY A 161 26.23 1.60 7.24
CA GLY A 161 26.49 1.26 8.64
C GLY A 161 27.95 1.00 8.95
N VAL A 162 28.66 0.31 8.06
CA VAL A 162 30.11 0.08 8.18
C VAL A 162 30.88 1.41 8.08
N CYS A 163 30.54 2.27 7.12
CA CYS A 163 31.17 3.60 6.99
C CYS A 163 31.02 4.42 8.28
N VAL A 164 29.83 4.45 8.85
CA VAL A 164 29.56 5.15 10.12
C VAL A 164 30.41 4.55 11.24
N ALA A 165 30.44 3.21 11.39
CA ALA A 165 31.21 2.53 12.42
C ALA A 165 32.72 2.85 12.34
N MET A 166 33.26 2.87 11.12
CA MET A 166 34.69 3.16 10.90
C MET A 166 35.07 4.59 11.27
N ASN A 167 34.13 5.51 11.29
CA ASN A 167 34.34 6.90 11.69
C ASN A 167 34.06 7.18 13.17
N MET A 168 33.42 6.25 13.90
CA MET A 168 33.09 6.45 15.32
C MET A 168 34.27 6.22 16.27
N THR A 169 35.23 5.37 15.92
CA THR A 169 36.35 5.02 16.79
C THR A 169 37.59 4.63 15.99
N SER A 170 38.79 4.80 16.61
CA SER A 170 40.08 4.38 16.05
C SER A 170 40.51 2.98 16.50
N VAL A 171 39.83 2.39 17.51
CA VAL A 171 40.18 1.08 18.06
C VAL A 171 39.62 -0.03 17.18
N ARG A 172 40.50 -0.81 16.52
CA ARG A 172 40.11 -1.83 15.54
C ARG A 172 39.08 -2.86 16.03
N ALA A 173 39.27 -3.36 17.27
CA ALA A 173 38.31 -4.34 17.82
C ALA A 173 36.89 -3.75 17.96
N ILE A 174 36.80 -2.51 18.43
CA ILE A 174 35.53 -1.79 18.58
C ILE A 174 34.94 -1.44 17.17
N GLN A 175 35.78 -1.07 16.20
CA GLN A 175 35.35 -0.83 14.82
C GLN A 175 34.69 -2.06 14.20
N ILE A 176 35.29 -3.24 14.37
CA ILE A 176 34.72 -4.50 13.85
C ILE A 176 33.37 -4.79 14.51
N LEU A 177 33.30 -4.69 15.84
CA LEU A 177 32.05 -4.94 16.57
C LEU A 177 30.94 -3.95 16.15
N LEU A 178 31.26 -2.65 16.08
CA LEU A 178 30.31 -1.63 15.64
C LEU A 178 29.89 -1.82 14.17
N SER A 179 30.82 -2.23 13.29
CA SER A 179 30.50 -2.51 11.89
C SER A 179 29.51 -3.65 11.75
N ILE A 180 29.61 -4.69 12.58
CA ILE A 180 28.64 -5.80 12.59
C ILE A 180 27.27 -5.31 13.08
N ILE A 181 27.24 -4.56 14.19
CA ILE A 181 26.00 -4.06 14.80
C ILE A 181 25.30 -3.05 13.87
N LEU A 182 26.05 -2.04 13.39
CA LEU A 182 25.49 -1.00 12.51
C LEU A 182 25.20 -1.53 11.11
N GLY A 183 25.96 -2.51 10.61
CA GLY A 183 25.66 -3.23 9.37
C GLY A 183 24.35 -4.03 9.47
N ALA A 184 24.13 -4.76 10.56
CA ALA A 184 22.87 -5.46 10.80
C ALA A 184 21.68 -4.48 10.96
N PHE A 185 21.89 -3.38 11.69
CA PHE A 185 20.90 -2.30 11.79
C PHE A 185 20.65 -1.67 10.41
N GLY A 186 21.68 -1.51 9.58
CA GLY A 186 21.59 -1.04 8.21
C GLY A 186 20.69 -1.92 7.35
N ALA A 187 20.88 -3.24 7.40
CA ALA A 187 20.05 -4.18 6.64
C ALA A 187 18.55 -4.07 7.02
N VAL A 188 18.26 -4.03 8.31
CA VAL A 188 16.88 -3.93 8.82
C VAL A 188 16.26 -2.58 8.48
N SER A 189 16.99 -1.49 8.74
CA SER A 189 16.50 -0.13 8.48
C SER A 189 16.32 0.14 6.99
N GLY A 190 17.22 -0.33 6.13
CA GLY A 190 17.09 -0.23 4.68
C GLY A 190 15.82 -0.92 4.18
N TRP A 191 15.55 -2.13 4.67
CA TRP A 191 14.30 -2.81 4.34
C TRP A 191 13.05 -2.05 4.80
N LEU A 192 13.08 -1.45 5.99
CA LEU A 192 11.97 -0.67 6.54
C LEU A 192 11.75 0.65 5.79
N ILE A 193 12.83 1.34 5.40
CA ILE A 193 12.77 2.56 4.58
C ILE A 193 12.17 2.23 3.20
N GLN A 194 12.60 1.12 2.58
CA GLN A 194 12.01 0.66 1.33
C GLN A 194 10.53 0.31 1.49
N ASP A 195 10.13 -0.34 2.59
CA ASP A 195 8.75 -0.64 2.89
C ASP A 195 7.90 0.62 3.07
N MET A 196 8.46 1.68 3.65
CA MET A 196 7.81 2.99 3.72
C MET A 196 7.45 3.50 2.32
N ALA A 197 8.39 3.47 1.38
CA ALA A 197 8.15 3.90 0.00
C ALA A 197 7.26 2.93 -0.77
N TYR A 198 7.45 1.62 -0.60
CA TYR A 198 6.66 0.57 -1.25
C TYR A 198 5.20 0.61 -0.82
N ARG A 199 4.92 0.91 0.46
CA ARG A 199 3.58 0.91 1.05
C ARG A 199 2.92 2.28 1.13
N THR A 200 3.48 3.31 0.52
CA THR A 200 2.89 4.67 0.54
C THR A 200 1.47 4.74 -0.02
N HIS A 201 1.09 3.82 -0.91
CA HIS A 201 -0.27 3.71 -1.44
C HIS A 201 -1.12 2.66 -0.73
N LEU A 202 -0.53 1.85 0.16
CA LEU A 202 -1.28 1.01 1.08
C LEU A 202 -1.60 1.84 2.32
N ARG A 203 -2.82 1.78 2.80
CA ARG A 203 -3.36 2.57 3.91
C ARG A 203 -2.71 2.26 5.26
N GLY A 204 -1.45 2.40 5.42
CA GLY A 204 -0.76 2.14 6.69
C GLY A 204 0.13 3.31 7.09
N LYS A 205 -0.24 4.09 8.11
CA LYS A 205 0.61 5.15 8.67
C LYS A 205 1.82 4.57 9.43
N LEU A 206 1.71 3.35 9.94
CA LEU A 206 2.74 2.75 10.80
C LEU A 206 4.05 2.44 10.07
N PRO A 207 4.07 1.81 8.87
CA PRO A 207 5.32 1.63 8.13
C PRO A 207 6.01 2.95 7.80
N MET A 208 5.23 4.01 7.51
CA MET A 208 5.77 5.36 7.31
C MET A 208 6.43 5.90 8.58
N LEU A 209 5.79 5.73 9.74
CA LEU A 209 6.34 6.18 11.02
C LEU A 209 7.63 5.44 11.35
N ILE A 210 7.64 4.10 11.23
CA ILE A 210 8.83 3.29 11.51
C ILE A 210 9.98 3.66 10.55
N GLY A 211 9.69 3.81 9.26
CA GLY A 211 10.68 4.23 8.28
C GLY A 211 11.23 5.64 8.57
N ALA A 212 10.37 6.59 8.95
CA ALA A 212 10.78 7.93 9.33
C ALA A 212 11.67 7.92 10.59
N VAL A 213 11.35 7.10 11.58
CA VAL A 213 12.19 6.90 12.78
C VAL A 213 13.55 6.33 12.40
N CYS A 214 13.61 5.35 11.48
CA CYS A 214 14.88 4.81 10.99
C CYS A 214 15.73 5.89 10.29
N ILE A 215 15.13 6.73 9.46
CA ILE A 215 15.82 7.85 8.79
C ILE A 215 16.35 8.84 9.85
N ALA A 216 15.53 9.21 10.83
CA ALA A 216 15.94 10.12 11.91
C ALA A 216 17.12 9.56 12.72
N LEU A 217 17.09 8.27 13.06
CA LEU A 217 18.20 7.61 13.75
C LEU A 217 19.50 7.64 12.92
N TRP A 218 19.42 7.41 11.62
CA TRP A 218 20.59 7.51 10.73
C TRP A 218 21.16 8.92 10.65
N VAL A 219 20.29 9.93 10.62
CA VAL A 219 20.72 11.35 10.64
C VAL A 219 21.41 11.68 11.96
N VAL A 220 20.89 11.23 13.09
CA VAL A 220 21.53 11.43 14.41
C VAL A 220 22.90 10.74 14.46
N LEU A 221 23.00 9.48 14.02
CA LEU A 221 24.28 8.77 13.94
C LEU A 221 25.28 9.50 13.05
N GLY A 222 24.84 10.02 11.91
CA GLY A 222 25.67 10.83 11.01
C GLY A 222 26.17 12.12 11.66
N LEU A 223 25.33 12.81 12.43
CA LEU A 223 25.71 13.99 13.20
C LEU A 223 26.78 13.67 14.26
N LEU A 224 26.61 12.58 14.99
CA LEU A 224 27.59 12.12 15.99
C LEU A 224 28.96 11.80 15.36
N CYS A 225 28.97 11.33 14.12
CA CYS A 225 30.21 11.00 13.37
C CYS A 225 30.77 12.16 12.55
N GLY A 226 30.11 13.33 12.56
CA GLY A 226 30.52 14.48 11.71
C GLY A 226 30.31 14.26 10.21
N GLN A 227 29.57 13.23 9.80
CA GLN A 227 29.34 12.84 8.40
C GLN A 227 27.86 12.59 8.09
N VAL A 228 27.05 13.64 8.16
CA VAL A 228 25.58 13.56 7.96
C VAL A 228 25.20 13.12 6.54
N TRP A 229 26.03 13.51 5.55
CA TRP A 229 25.69 13.30 4.15
C TRP A 229 25.62 11.82 3.73
N ILE A 230 26.45 10.95 4.30
CA ILE A 230 26.49 9.53 3.94
C ILE A 230 25.17 8.83 4.34
N PRO A 231 24.73 8.88 5.61
CA PRO A 231 23.46 8.31 6.01
C PRO A 231 22.26 8.94 5.31
N LEU A 232 22.29 10.26 5.08
CA LEU A 232 21.21 10.97 4.41
C LEU A 232 21.05 10.53 2.95
N LEU A 233 22.13 10.49 2.20
CA LEU A 233 22.12 10.03 0.81
C LEU A 233 21.72 8.56 0.70
N SER A 234 22.20 7.72 1.62
CA SER A 234 21.81 6.32 1.67
C SER A 234 20.30 6.16 1.95
N ALA A 235 19.76 6.90 2.91
CA ALA A 235 18.33 6.84 3.25
C ALA A 235 17.45 7.35 2.10
N ILE A 236 17.85 8.43 1.42
CA ILE A 236 17.18 8.93 0.22
C ILE A 236 17.24 7.89 -0.91
N GLY A 237 18.41 7.28 -1.11
CA GLY A 237 18.60 6.22 -2.09
C GLY A 237 17.68 5.04 -1.83
N GLU A 238 17.60 4.56 -0.58
CA GLU A 238 16.70 3.46 -0.18
C GLU A 238 15.22 3.80 -0.37
N PHE A 239 14.83 5.03 -0.08
CA PHE A 239 13.47 5.49 -0.31
C PHE A 239 13.13 5.50 -1.82
N LEU A 240 14.02 6.05 -2.65
CA LEU A 240 13.84 6.08 -4.11
C LEU A 240 13.81 4.67 -4.71
N LEU A 241 14.71 3.79 -4.27
CA LEU A 241 14.75 2.40 -4.73
C LEU A 241 13.49 1.64 -4.28
N GLY A 242 13.00 1.87 -3.06
CA GLY A 242 11.72 1.34 -2.60
C GLY A 242 10.54 1.82 -3.43
N TYR A 243 10.55 3.10 -3.84
CA TYR A 243 9.54 3.65 -4.75
C TYR A 243 9.62 3.00 -6.14
N PHE A 244 10.81 2.83 -6.71
CA PHE A 244 11.01 2.10 -7.96
C PHE A 244 10.60 0.64 -7.85
N ALA A 245 10.85 -0.01 -6.70
CA ALA A 245 10.40 -1.37 -6.44
C ALA A 245 8.87 -1.47 -6.42
N ALA A 246 8.17 -0.48 -5.88
CA ALA A 246 6.71 -0.45 -5.84
C ALA A 246 6.07 -0.39 -7.24
N TYR A 247 6.73 0.30 -8.16
CA TYR A 247 6.30 0.41 -9.56
C TYR A 247 7.12 -0.45 -10.52
N GLY A 248 8.06 -1.24 -9.98
CA GLY A 248 8.94 -2.10 -10.74
C GLY A 248 8.30 -3.44 -11.05
N GLY A 249 8.54 -3.91 -12.24
CA GLY A 249 8.14 -5.21 -12.74
C GLY A 249 8.08 -5.17 -14.25
N LYS A 250 8.56 -6.21 -14.92
CA LYS A 250 8.40 -6.34 -16.36
C LYS A 250 6.92 -6.56 -16.68
N ARG A 251 6.19 -5.48 -16.87
CA ARG A 251 4.82 -5.56 -17.37
C ARG A 251 4.83 -6.06 -18.80
N SER A 252 3.91 -6.97 -19.12
CA SER A 252 3.53 -7.27 -20.50
C SER A 252 2.81 -6.05 -21.11
N ASP A 253 2.57 -6.07 -22.41
CA ASP A 253 1.79 -5.03 -23.07
C ASP A 253 0.36 -4.97 -22.49
N LEU A 254 -0.22 -6.14 -22.20
CA LEU A 254 -1.52 -6.26 -21.50
C LEU A 254 -1.48 -5.62 -20.11
N GLY A 255 -0.44 -5.90 -19.30
CA GLY A 255 -0.28 -5.31 -17.98
C GLY A 255 -0.04 -3.81 -18.02
N SER A 256 0.66 -3.31 -19.03
CA SER A 256 0.86 -1.87 -19.25
C SER A 256 -0.45 -1.18 -19.63
N TYR A 257 -1.26 -1.79 -20.47
CA TYR A 257 -2.59 -1.31 -20.84
C TYR A 257 -3.55 -1.28 -19.63
N ALA A 258 -3.61 -2.40 -18.88
CA ALA A 258 -4.44 -2.48 -17.68
C ALA A 258 -4.06 -1.43 -16.63
N ALA A 259 -2.76 -1.21 -16.41
CA ALA A 259 -2.28 -0.16 -15.52
C ALA A 259 -2.61 1.24 -16.05
N ALA A 260 -2.55 1.44 -17.37
CA ALA A 260 -2.89 2.70 -18.00
C ALA A 260 -4.38 3.07 -17.82
N GLN A 261 -5.28 2.08 -17.93
CA GLN A 261 -6.71 2.26 -17.63
C GLN A 261 -6.94 2.71 -16.18
N VAL A 262 -6.33 2.00 -15.22
CA VAL A 262 -6.45 2.34 -13.79
C VAL A 262 -5.92 3.75 -13.50
N LEU A 263 -4.75 4.11 -14.04
CA LEU A 263 -4.17 5.44 -13.86
C LEU A 263 -4.97 6.52 -14.60
N GLY A 264 -5.55 6.20 -15.74
CA GLY A 264 -6.45 7.08 -16.48
C GLY A 264 -7.69 7.43 -15.66
N PHE A 265 -8.36 6.40 -15.12
CA PHE A 265 -9.51 6.57 -14.25
C PHE A 265 -9.14 7.34 -12.95
N ARG A 266 -8.02 6.99 -12.30
CA ARG A 266 -7.54 7.73 -11.12
C ARG A 266 -7.36 9.22 -11.40
N ARG A 267 -6.81 9.55 -12.56
CA ARG A 267 -6.58 10.93 -12.97
C ARG A 267 -7.88 11.66 -13.25
N TYR A 268 -8.83 10.99 -13.91
CA TYR A 268 -10.18 11.48 -14.14
C TYR A 268 -10.89 11.78 -12.82
N ALA A 269 -10.97 10.81 -11.92
CA ALA A 269 -11.62 10.97 -10.61
C ALA A 269 -10.98 12.10 -9.76
N LYS A 270 -9.65 12.27 -9.84
CA LYS A 270 -8.93 13.34 -9.13
C LYS A 270 -9.22 14.74 -9.69
N LYS A 271 -9.51 14.85 -10.99
CA LYS A 271 -9.65 16.12 -11.71
C LYS A 271 -11.04 16.29 -12.31
N LEU A 272 -12.05 15.62 -11.73
CA LEU A 272 -13.43 15.74 -12.22
C LEU A 272 -13.89 17.20 -12.16
N PRO A 273 -14.30 17.82 -13.30
CA PRO A 273 -14.81 19.18 -13.30
C PRO A 273 -16.16 19.26 -12.57
N THR A 274 -16.33 20.26 -11.73
CA THR A 274 -17.58 20.47 -10.98
C THR A 274 -18.79 20.72 -11.91
N GLU A 275 -18.53 21.29 -13.09
CA GLU A 275 -19.53 21.55 -14.12
C GLU A 275 -20.13 20.26 -14.70
N ASP A 276 -19.31 19.21 -14.88
CA ASP A 276 -19.77 17.93 -15.42
C ASP A 276 -20.62 17.13 -14.42
N VAL A 277 -20.45 17.38 -13.11
CA VAL A 277 -21.13 16.59 -12.05
C VAL A 277 -22.64 16.67 -12.16
N SER A 278 -23.20 17.84 -12.48
CA SER A 278 -24.66 18.00 -12.63
C SER A 278 -25.22 17.12 -13.74
N ARG A 279 -24.52 17.04 -14.87
CA ARG A 279 -24.91 16.18 -15.99
C ARG A 279 -24.77 14.69 -15.65
N LEU A 280 -23.69 14.32 -14.93
CA LEU A 280 -23.44 12.94 -14.53
C LEU A 280 -24.48 12.46 -13.53
N MET A 281 -24.84 13.28 -12.53
CA MET A 281 -25.87 12.97 -11.56
C MET A 281 -27.29 12.94 -12.16
N ALA A 282 -27.55 13.74 -13.20
CA ALA A 282 -28.82 13.67 -13.92
C ALA A 282 -29.01 12.34 -14.66
N ASN A 283 -27.92 11.76 -15.16
CA ASN A 283 -27.93 10.46 -15.83
C ASN A 283 -27.89 9.28 -14.85
N ASP A 284 -27.17 9.43 -13.74
CA ASP A 284 -27.02 8.42 -12.68
C ASP A 284 -27.01 9.11 -11.30
N PRO A 285 -28.13 9.13 -10.59
CA PRO A 285 -28.20 9.71 -9.25
C PRO A 285 -27.20 9.11 -8.26
N ASP A 286 -26.88 7.82 -8.41
CA ASP A 286 -25.94 7.07 -7.57
C ASP A 286 -24.50 7.15 -8.06
N TYR A 287 -24.20 8.02 -9.02
CA TYR A 287 -22.87 8.13 -9.66
C TYR A 287 -21.71 8.21 -8.66
N PHE A 288 -21.88 8.98 -7.59
CA PHE A 288 -20.88 9.05 -6.50
C PHE A 288 -20.66 7.69 -5.87
N PHE A 289 -21.73 7.02 -5.47
CA PHE A 289 -21.67 5.74 -4.77
C PHE A 289 -21.20 4.59 -5.66
N ASN A 290 -21.54 4.64 -6.96
CA ASN A 290 -21.08 3.65 -7.94
C ASN A 290 -19.56 3.69 -8.15
N LEU A 291 -18.94 4.86 -8.04
CA LEU A 291 -17.48 5.02 -8.18
C LEU A 291 -16.73 5.07 -6.85
N ALA A 292 -17.43 5.23 -5.73
CA ALA A 292 -16.82 5.35 -4.41
C ALA A 292 -15.85 4.21 -4.06
N PRO A 293 -16.15 2.90 -4.28
CA PRO A 293 -15.21 1.83 -3.96
C PRO A 293 -13.87 1.97 -4.70
N PHE A 294 -13.92 2.33 -5.97
CA PHE A 294 -12.74 2.48 -6.82
C PHE A 294 -11.93 3.73 -6.47
N THR A 295 -12.60 4.86 -6.22
CA THR A 295 -11.94 6.11 -5.81
C THR A 295 -11.33 6.00 -4.43
N LEU A 296 -11.97 5.22 -3.55
CA LEU A 296 -11.49 4.86 -2.22
C LEU A 296 -10.21 4.02 -2.32
N ALA A 297 -10.23 2.95 -3.12
CA ALA A 297 -9.08 2.08 -3.34
C ALA A 297 -7.87 2.82 -3.95
N LEU A 298 -8.13 3.78 -4.83
CA LEU A 298 -7.09 4.59 -5.48
C LEU A 298 -6.63 5.80 -4.65
N GLY A 299 -7.20 6.02 -3.46
CA GLY A 299 -6.85 7.11 -2.56
C GLY A 299 -7.22 8.50 -3.10
N VAL A 300 -8.24 8.59 -3.95
CA VAL A 300 -8.70 9.84 -4.57
C VAL A 300 -10.15 10.19 -4.23
N ILE A 301 -10.74 9.53 -3.23
CA ILE A 301 -12.14 9.77 -2.85
C ILE A 301 -12.37 11.21 -2.39
N ASN A 302 -11.44 11.82 -1.63
CA ASN A 302 -11.59 13.19 -1.16
C ASN A 302 -11.59 14.23 -2.30
N PRO A 303 -10.61 14.27 -3.24
CA PRO A 303 -10.71 15.18 -4.37
C PRO A 303 -11.91 14.86 -5.28
N PHE A 304 -12.33 13.60 -5.40
CA PHE A 304 -13.52 13.21 -6.13
C PHE A 304 -14.79 13.76 -5.46
N ALA A 305 -14.92 13.63 -4.14
CA ALA A 305 -16.07 14.16 -3.39
C ALA A 305 -16.17 15.69 -3.46
N ARG A 306 -15.03 16.42 -3.43
CA ARG A 306 -15.02 17.88 -3.55
C ARG A 306 -15.60 18.38 -4.89
N ALA A 307 -15.48 17.60 -5.96
CA ALA A 307 -16.07 17.96 -7.24
C ALA A 307 -17.61 18.07 -7.20
N PHE A 308 -18.25 17.36 -6.26
CA PHE A 308 -19.70 17.42 -6.07
C PHE A 308 -20.15 18.69 -5.32
N GLY A 309 -19.23 19.37 -4.59
CA GLY A 309 -19.55 20.58 -3.85
C GLY A 309 -20.61 20.33 -2.78
N HIS A 310 -21.54 21.28 -2.65
CA HIS A 310 -22.66 21.20 -1.67
C HIS A 310 -23.92 20.50 -2.21
N ARG A 311 -23.79 19.74 -3.33
CA ARG A 311 -24.93 19.00 -3.87
C ARG A 311 -25.37 17.92 -2.90
N LYS A 312 -26.69 17.84 -2.69
CA LYS A 312 -27.25 16.81 -1.84
C LYS A 312 -27.24 15.47 -2.57
N LEU A 313 -26.71 14.47 -1.86
CA LEU A 313 -26.78 13.08 -2.29
C LEU A 313 -27.88 12.37 -1.53
N GLU A 314 -28.50 11.38 -2.16
CA GLU A 314 -29.39 10.45 -1.49
C GLU A 314 -28.61 9.56 -0.53
N ARG A 315 -29.35 8.69 0.19
CA ARG A 315 -28.71 7.73 1.09
C ARG A 315 -27.91 6.71 0.29
N CYS A 316 -26.74 6.34 0.83
CA CYS A 316 -25.92 5.30 0.22
C CYS A 316 -26.72 3.98 0.11
N PRO A 317 -26.82 3.38 -1.08
CA PRO A 317 -27.68 2.20 -1.29
C PRO A 317 -27.13 0.93 -0.63
N TYR A 318 -25.85 0.90 -0.31
CA TYR A 318 -25.16 -0.28 0.21
C TYR A 318 -24.49 -0.10 1.58
N LEU A 319 -24.52 1.11 2.16
CA LEU A 319 -24.00 1.39 3.50
C LEU A 319 -25.07 2.00 4.39
N VAL A 320 -25.47 1.26 5.42
CA VAL A 320 -26.36 1.73 6.46
C VAL A 320 -25.53 2.26 7.62
N THR A 321 -25.69 3.54 7.88
CA THR A 321 -25.04 4.22 9.02
C THR A 321 -26.09 4.87 9.91
N ARG A 322 -25.78 4.99 11.20
CA ARG A 322 -26.61 5.73 12.15
C ARG A 322 -26.36 7.25 12.11
N ALA A 323 -25.37 7.69 11.35
CA ALA A 323 -25.15 9.12 11.17
C ALA A 323 -26.41 9.77 10.57
N ARG A 324 -26.97 10.72 11.34
CA ARG A 324 -28.16 11.48 10.91
C ARG A 324 -27.68 12.69 10.11
N ASN A 325 -28.47 13.08 9.10
CA ASN A 325 -28.24 14.30 8.30
C ASN A 325 -26.98 14.31 7.42
N VAL A 326 -26.49 13.16 6.98
CA VAL A 326 -25.42 13.09 5.96
C VAL A 326 -26.03 13.43 4.60
N GLN A 327 -25.57 14.50 3.98
CA GLN A 327 -26.15 15.01 2.73
C GLN A 327 -25.11 15.29 1.65
N THR A 328 -23.87 15.53 2.01
CA THR A 328 -22.82 15.93 1.05
C THR A 328 -21.89 14.75 0.70
N ALA A 329 -21.29 14.83 -0.49
CA ALA A 329 -20.31 13.84 -0.94
C ALA A 329 -19.08 13.77 -0.02
N GLU A 330 -18.66 14.91 0.55
CA GLU A 330 -17.52 14.95 1.47
C GLU A 330 -17.80 14.22 2.78
N GLU A 331 -19.01 14.39 3.33
CA GLU A 331 -19.45 13.67 4.53
C GLU A 331 -19.51 12.16 4.26
N TRP A 332 -20.07 11.74 3.12
CA TRP A 332 -20.09 10.34 2.71
C TRP A 332 -18.68 9.78 2.50
N ALA A 333 -17.78 10.54 1.89
CA ALA A 333 -16.38 10.12 1.74
C ALA A 333 -15.72 9.89 3.10
N GLY A 334 -15.98 10.74 4.09
CA GLY A 334 -15.51 10.57 5.46
C GLY A 334 -16.03 9.29 6.12
N ILE A 335 -17.33 8.99 5.97
CA ILE A 335 -17.95 7.77 6.51
C ILE A 335 -17.40 6.52 5.83
N LEU A 336 -17.24 6.53 4.52
CA LEU A 336 -16.68 5.40 3.78
C LEU A 336 -15.22 5.14 4.18
N LEU A 337 -14.41 6.20 4.36
CA LEU A 337 -13.04 6.10 4.85
C LEU A 337 -12.98 5.53 6.27
N ASP A 338 -13.78 6.07 7.20
CA ASP A 338 -13.84 5.60 8.59
C ASP A 338 -14.28 4.12 8.65
N THR A 339 -15.31 3.75 7.87
CA THR A 339 -15.77 2.36 7.80
C THR A 339 -14.67 1.43 7.30
N ALA A 340 -13.95 1.81 6.23
CA ALA A 340 -12.83 1.03 5.71
C ALA A 340 -11.68 0.93 6.73
N ASP A 341 -11.37 2.02 7.43
CA ASP A 341 -10.32 2.05 8.45
C ASP A 341 -10.63 1.15 9.64
N ARG A 342 -11.90 1.07 10.07
CA ARG A 342 -12.36 0.16 11.11
C ARG A 342 -12.24 -1.31 10.69
N MET A 343 -12.60 -1.63 9.45
CA MET A 343 -12.45 -2.99 8.92
C MET A 343 -10.99 -3.43 8.86
N ASP A 344 -10.07 -2.52 8.56
CA ASP A 344 -8.64 -2.80 8.43
C ASP A 344 -7.86 -2.69 9.75
N GLU A 345 -8.47 -2.16 10.81
CA GLU A 345 -7.79 -1.90 12.08
C GLU A 345 -7.17 -3.17 12.68
N LYS A 346 -7.94 -4.27 12.71
CA LYS A 346 -7.47 -5.54 13.27
C LYS A 346 -6.36 -6.17 12.42
N LEU A 347 -6.43 -6.00 11.11
CA LEU A 347 -5.36 -6.42 10.20
C LEU A 347 -4.07 -5.63 10.48
N ARG A 348 -4.18 -4.33 10.67
CA ARG A 348 -3.04 -3.48 11.06
C ARG A 348 -2.44 -3.90 12.41
N GLN A 349 -3.28 -4.17 13.41
CA GLN A 349 -2.82 -4.68 14.72
C GLN A 349 -2.10 -6.02 14.58
N MET A 350 -2.61 -6.96 13.77
CA MET A 350 -1.94 -8.24 13.51
C MET A 350 -0.60 -8.09 12.79
N GLN A 351 -0.46 -7.08 11.93
CA GLN A 351 0.80 -6.78 11.26
C GLN A 351 1.83 -6.22 12.26
N ILE A 352 1.40 -5.34 13.16
CA ILE A 352 2.25 -4.80 14.25
C ILE A 352 2.72 -5.91 15.17
N ASP A 353 1.79 -6.77 15.60
CA ASP A 353 2.10 -7.89 16.52
C ASP A 353 3.12 -8.87 15.96
N ARG A 354 3.25 -8.96 14.65
CA ARG A 354 4.27 -9.80 14.02
C ARG A 354 5.69 -9.26 14.22
N TRP A 355 5.84 -7.96 14.45
CA TRP A 355 7.12 -7.28 14.67
C TRP A 355 7.52 -7.19 16.15
N ILE A 356 6.56 -7.44 17.08
CA ILE A 356 6.81 -7.39 18.51
C ILE A 356 7.18 -8.78 19.02
N PRO A 357 8.33 -8.97 19.68
CA PRO A 357 8.73 -10.25 20.27
C PRO A 357 7.68 -10.78 21.25
N VAL A 358 7.46 -12.10 21.21
CA VAL A 358 6.43 -12.81 22.02
C VAL A 358 6.51 -12.49 23.53
N ARG A 359 7.70 -12.18 24.06
CA ARG A 359 7.92 -11.80 25.46
C ARG A 359 7.26 -10.46 25.84
N LEU A 360 7.15 -9.53 24.93
CA LEU A 360 6.49 -8.23 25.16
C LEU A 360 4.96 -8.32 25.00
N ARG A 361 4.45 -9.32 24.29
CA ARG A 361 3.01 -9.60 24.13
C ARG A 361 2.32 -9.96 25.45
N ARG A 362 2.99 -10.69 26.35
CA ARG A 362 2.42 -11.14 27.64
C ARG A 362 2.22 -10.01 28.66
N ARG A 363 2.84 -8.84 28.46
CA ARG A 363 2.67 -7.68 29.36
C ARG A 363 1.51 -6.76 28.97
N ARG A 364 0.86 -6.99 27.83
CA ARG A 364 -0.28 -6.17 27.34
C ARG A 364 -1.66 -6.83 27.52
N LYS A 365 -1.72 -7.99 28.13
CA LYS A 365 -2.93 -8.64 28.62
C LYS A 365 -2.98 -8.50 30.14
#